data_52e498d917306e547c94fd03cbcdaa98
#
_entry.id   52e498d917306e547c94fd03cbcdaa98
#
_cell.length_a   1.000
_cell.length_b   1.000
_cell.length_c   1.000
_cell.angle_alpha   90.00
_cell.angle_beta   90.00
_cell.angle_gamma   90.00
#
_symmetry.space_group_name_H-M   'P 1'
#
loop_
_entity.id
_entity.type
_entity.pdbx_description
1 polymer ?
#
loop_
_entity_poly.entity_id
_entity_poly.type
_entity_poly.pdbx_seq_one_letter_code
_entity_poly.pdbx_strand_id
1 'polypeptide(L)'
;MPDIDHKETLLRVSGVLFLTALICLLAAGTLSAGEYREVTPESRLSLPGDYYFRPDYRVQWWYFTGHLFDKDGHEFGYELTFFVVGVQKRRYQSKFGVNNIYISHFALTDVAGRRYSYSEKSDSGAYGFAGADARRLKVWVDRNSIEGLPDRIHLRASGEPGDLDLVLTSLKPAVLHGDKGYSRKSEESPLEASLYYSLTDLRSRGTLKTGGKSFDVAGKSWFDREISAGRKGWKEKGWDWFGIQLDDGREIMLYLMRNRDGTIDRSSSGTLVQKDGSYRHLSLDDFTIHASGEYRSARTAARYPARWEIRIPSEGLQLRVIPLLQDQEFIATRTTGNYYWEGSCGVEGTVKGRAYAELTGY
;
A
#
# COMPACT_ATOMS: atom_id res chain seq x y z
N MET A 1 17.15 48.39 -10.52
CA MET A 1 16.53 47.27 -11.25
C MET A 1 17.30 46.03 -10.89
N PRO A 2 16.76 45.06 -10.15
CA PRO A 2 17.43 43.81 -9.86
C PRO A 2 17.23 42.85 -11.03
N ASP A 3 18.28 42.21 -11.46
CA ASP A 3 18.33 41.15 -12.45
C ASP A 3 17.53 39.94 -11.96
N ILE A 4 16.50 39.56 -12.71
CA ILE A 4 15.74 38.35 -12.48
C ILE A 4 16.51 37.19 -13.07
N ASP A 5 16.98 36.29 -12.20
CA ASP A 5 17.74 35.10 -12.58
C ASP A 5 16.89 34.14 -13.44
N HIS A 6 17.11 34.21 -14.75
CA HIS A 6 16.41 33.38 -15.74
C HIS A 6 16.65 31.85 -15.57
N LYS A 7 17.63 31.42 -14.76
CA LYS A 7 17.89 30.01 -14.52
C LYS A 7 16.91 29.37 -13.53
N GLU A 8 16.49 30.10 -12.48
CA GLU A 8 15.48 29.60 -11.55
C GLU A 8 14.08 29.49 -12.20
N THR A 9 13.75 30.38 -13.14
CA THR A 9 12.47 30.35 -13.85
C THR A 9 12.39 29.14 -14.81
N LEU A 10 13.49 28.79 -15.49
CA LEU A 10 13.56 27.63 -16.39
C LEU A 10 13.48 26.30 -15.63
N LEU A 11 14.08 26.18 -14.45
CA LEU A 11 13.99 24.99 -13.60
C LEU A 11 12.58 24.79 -13.02
N ARG A 12 11.90 25.88 -12.66
CA ARG A 12 10.51 25.82 -12.20
C ARG A 12 9.54 25.46 -13.32
N VAL A 13 9.73 25.97 -14.53
CA VAL A 13 8.87 25.64 -15.69
C VAL A 13 9.10 24.20 -16.15
N SER A 14 10.32 23.68 -16.11
CA SER A 14 10.60 22.26 -16.43
C SER A 14 10.01 21.31 -15.40
N GLY A 15 10.04 21.64 -14.11
CA GLY A 15 9.43 20.86 -13.04
C GLY A 15 7.89 20.82 -13.14
N VAL A 16 7.27 21.95 -13.48
CA VAL A 16 5.80 22.04 -13.64
C VAL A 16 5.33 21.31 -14.89
N LEU A 17 6.09 21.32 -15.99
CA LEU A 17 5.74 20.57 -17.21
C LEU A 17 5.88 19.06 -17.03
N PHE A 18 6.82 18.57 -16.23
CA PHE A 18 6.93 17.15 -15.89
C PHE A 18 5.81 16.70 -14.93
N LEU A 19 5.41 17.55 -13.99
CA LEU A 19 4.34 17.27 -13.03
C LEU A 19 2.97 17.25 -13.69
N THR A 20 2.69 18.18 -14.61
CA THR A 20 1.44 18.19 -15.39
C THR A 20 1.35 16.99 -16.34
N ALA A 21 2.46 16.49 -16.88
CA ALA A 21 2.47 15.29 -17.71
C ALA A 21 2.13 14.03 -16.90
N LEU A 22 2.56 13.91 -15.65
CA LEU A 22 2.25 12.74 -14.80
C LEU A 22 0.82 12.79 -14.28
N ILE A 23 0.29 13.97 -13.91
CA ILE A 23 -1.12 14.15 -13.53
C ILE A 23 -2.04 13.95 -14.75
N CYS A 24 -1.64 14.42 -15.94
CA CYS A 24 -2.37 14.15 -17.19
C CYS A 24 -2.32 12.66 -17.57
N LEU A 25 -1.28 11.90 -17.24
CA LEU A 25 -1.22 10.46 -17.50
C LEU A 25 -2.16 9.67 -16.57
N LEU A 26 -2.43 10.14 -15.37
CA LEU A 26 -3.43 9.55 -14.47
C LEU A 26 -4.86 10.07 -14.75
N ALA A 27 -4.99 11.30 -15.28
CA ALA A 27 -6.28 11.93 -15.61
C ALA A 27 -6.70 11.74 -17.08
N ALA A 28 -5.77 11.43 -17.99
CA ALA A 28 -6.08 11.16 -19.38
C ALA A 28 -6.66 9.73 -19.54
N GLY A 29 -7.91 9.57 -19.14
CA GLY A 29 -8.72 8.37 -19.38
C GLY A 29 -8.99 8.07 -20.86
N THR A 30 -8.13 8.52 -21.79
CA THR A 30 -8.29 8.30 -23.23
C THR A 30 -7.11 7.61 -23.90
N LEU A 31 -6.06 7.21 -23.17
CA LEU A 31 -5.07 6.30 -23.70
C LEU A 31 -5.61 4.88 -23.61
N SER A 32 -6.22 4.48 -24.70
CA SER A 32 -6.58 3.13 -25.14
C SER A 32 -6.67 2.07 -24.01
N ALA A 33 -7.80 2.06 -23.29
CA ALA A 33 -8.16 1.00 -22.34
C ALA A 33 -8.18 -0.41 -23.01
N GLY A 34 -8.16 -0.49 -24.34
CA GLY A 34 -8.12 -1.72 -25.13
C GLY A 34 -6.75 -2.41 -25.19
N GLU A 35 -5.68 -1.82 -24.64
CA GLU A 35 -4.34 -2.42 -24.70
C GLU A 35 -3.95 -3.24 -23.46
N TYR A 36 -4.40 -2.89 -22.26
CA TYR A 36 -4.15 -3.65 -21.03
C TYR A 36 -5.33 -4.58 -20.72
N ARG A 37 -5.01 -5.69 -20.09
CA ARG A 37 -6.01 -6.66 -19.65
C ARG A 37 -6.90 -6.07 -18.56
N GLU A 38 -8.23 -6.19 -18.76
CA GLU A 38 -9.22 -5.85 -17.74
C GLU A 38 -9.30 -6.93 -16.66
N VAL A 39 -9.63 -6.51 -15.44
CA VAL A 39 -10.06 -7.40 -14.39
C VAL A 39 -11.58 -7.50 -14.44
N THR A 40 -12.08 -8.70 -14.71
CA THR A 40 -13.52 -9.00 -14.85
C THR A 40 -13.97 -9.99 -13.78
N PRO A 41 -15.27 -10.18 -13.55
CA PRO A 41 -15.77 -11.18 -12.58
C PRO A 41 -15.26 -12.61 -12.84
N GLU A 42 -14.85 -12.93 -14.07
CA GLU A 42 -14.30 -14.24 -14.46
C GLU A 42 -12.79 -14.33 -14.25
N SER A 43 -12.12 -13.19 -13.97
CA SER A 43 -10.68 -13.18 -13.71
C SER A 43 -10.35 -13.97 -12.45
N ARG A 44 -9.29 -14.76 -12.50
CA ARG A 44 -8.85 -15.59 -11.38
C ARG A 44 -7.35 -15.42 -11.15
N LEU A 45 -6.95 -15.47 -9.90
CA LEU A 45 -5.56 -15.53 -9.49
C LEU A 45 -4.99 -16.92 -9.76
N SER A 46 -3.75 -16.96 -10.21
CA SER A 46 -2.96 -18.16 -10.45
C SER A 46 -1.64 -18.09 -9.69
N LEU A 47 -1.65 -18.57 -8.45
CA LEU A 47 -0.44 -18.62 -7.63
C LEU A 47 0.42 -19.83 -8.01
N PRO A 48 1.77 -19.73 -8.01
CA PRO A 48 2.56 -18.58 -7.57
C PRO A 48 2.77 -17.49 -8.64
N GLY A 49 2.27 -17.64 -9.87
CA GLY A 49 2.54 -16.73 -10.99
C GLY A 49 2.14 -15.27 -10.71
N ASP A 50 1.07 -15.06 -9.96
CA ASP A 50 0.58 -13.72 -9.64
C ASP A 50 1.32 -13.01 -8.50
N TYR A 51 2.30 -13.67 -7.85
CA TYR A 51 3.31 -12.97 -7.03
C TYR A 51 4.25 -12.12 -7.90
N TYR A 52 4.41 -12.49 -9.19
CA TYR A 52 5.38 -11.90 -10.09
C TYR A 52 4.77 -10.72 -10.84
N PHE A 53 5.59 -9.98 -11.56
CA PHE A 53 5.14 -8.91 -12.42
C PHE A 53 4.27 -9.45 -13.58
N ARG A 54 3.11 -8.85 -13.77
CA ARG A 54 2.14 -9.17 -14.82
C ARG A 54 2.12 -8.07 -15.87
N PRO A 55 2.90 -8.18 -16.95
CA PRO A 55 3.05 -7.12 -17.95
C PRO A 55 1.79 -6.86 -18.78
N ASP A 56 0.79 -7.72 -18.68
CA ASP A 56 -0.52 -7.60 -19.32
C ASP A 56 -1.50 -6.66 -18.56
N TYR A 57 -1.19 -6.31 -17.32
CA TYR A 57 -1.98 -5.37 -16.52
C TYR A 57 -1.26 -4.02 -16.36
N ARG A 58 -2.04 -2.94 -16.23
CA ARG A 58 -1.50 -1.59 -16.22
C ARG A 58 -0.95 -1.18 -14.87
N VAL A 59 -1.67 -1.47 -13.77
CA VAL A 59 -1.32 -1.01 -12.42
C VAL A 59 -1.19 -2.20 -11.50
N GLN A 60 -0.10 -2.23 -10.77
CA GLN A 60 0.19 -3.31 -9.85
C GLN A 60 0.97 -2.76 -8.67
N TRP A 61 0.71 -3.31 -7.46
CA TRP A 61 1.52 -3.03 -6.30
C TRP A 61 1.79 -4.24 -5.43
N TRP A 62 2.88 -4.16 -4.72
CA TRP A 62 3.32 -5.04 -3.64
C TRP A 62 3.48 -4.15 -2.42
N TYR A 63 2.61 -4.29 -1.46
CA TYR A 63 2.52 -3.46 -0.27
C TYR A 63 2.85 -4.29 0.95
N PHE A 64 3.80 -3.83 1.76
CA PHE A 64 4.20 -4.47 2.99
C PHE A 64 4.09 -3.49 4.14
N THR A 65 3.47 -3.95 5.24
CA THR A 65 3.49 -3.25 6.52
C THR A 65 3.86 -4.21 7.63
N GLY A 66 4.29 -3.67 8.77
CA GLY A 66 4.57 -4.54 9.91
C GLY A 66 4.93 -3.79 11.17
N HIS A 67 4.92 -4.58 12.25
CA HIS A 67 5.35 -4.17 13.58
C HIS A 67 6.58 -4.98 13.96
N LEU A 68 7.66 -4.29 14.27
CA LEU A 68 8.96 -4.85 14.62
C LEU A 68 9.34 -4.43 16.02
N PHE A 69 10.01 -5.33 16.72
CA PHE A 69 10.47 -5.09 18.09
C PHE A 69 11.94 -5.48 18.19
N ASP A 70 12.74 -4.68 18.87
CA ASP A 70 14.09 -5.06 19.29
C ASP A 70 14.05 -5.91 20.56
N LYS A 71 15.23 -6.34 21.03
CA LYS A 71 15.37 -7.14 22.26
C LYS A 71 14.95 -6.41 23.54
N ASP A 72 14.90 -5.08 23.52
CA ASP A 72 14.54 -4.23 24.67
C ASP A 72 13.05 -3.82 24.62
N GLY A 73 12.31 -4.30 23.61
CA GLY A 73 10.88 -4.04 23.42
C GLY A 73 10.57 -2.71 22.73
N HIS A 74 11.56 -2.03 22.13
CA HIS A 74 11.28 -0.84 21.33
C HIS A 74 10.49 -1.25 20.07
N GLU A 75 9.34 -0.60 19.88
CA GLU A 75 8.43 -0.88 18.77
C GLU A 75 8.68 0.06 17.59
N PHE A 76 8.75 -0.52 16.39
CA PHE A 76 8.82 0.18 15.12
C PHE A 76 7.70 -0.31 14.21
N GLY A 77 7.00 0.63 13.54
CA GLY A 77 6.13 0.33 12.42
C GLY A 77 6.86 0.61 11.11
N TYR A 78 6.61 -0.17 10.07
CA TYR A 78 7.13 0.14 8.74
C TYR A 78 6.08 -0.08 7.66
N GLU A 79 6.19 0.68 6.59
CA GLU A 79 5.53 0.47 5.30
C GLU A 79 6.60 0.44 4.21
N LEU A 80 6.51 -0.50 3.29
CA LEU A 80 7.29 -0.54 2.06
C LEU A 80 6.43 -0.99 0.90
N THR A 81 6.19 -0.09 -0.03
CA THR A 81 5.37 -0.35 -1.20
C THR A 81 6.16 -0.19 -2.49
N PHE A 82 5.88 -1.07 -3.44
CA PHE A 82 6.32 -0.96 -4.82
C PHE A 82 5.11 -0.87 -5.73
N PHE A 83 5.10 0.13 -6.60
CA PHE A 83 4.11 0.27 -7.66
C PHE A 83 4.78 0.09 -9.01
N VAL A 84 4.08 -0.56 -9.93
CA VAL A 84 4.42 -0.57 -11.35
C VAL A 84 3.23 -0.07 -12.12
N VAL A 85 3.42 1.04 -12.84
CA VAL A 85 2.41 1.66 -13.68
C VAL A 85 2.85 1.58 -15.14
N GLY A 86 2.08 0.85 -15.95
CA GLY A 86 2.30 0.75 -17.38
C GLY A 86 1.99 2.08 -18.08
N VAL A 87 2.97 2.66 -18.75
CA VAL A 87 2.81 3.87 -19.56
C VAL A 87 2.21 3.51 -20.92
N GLN A 88 2.71 2.41 -21.50
CA GLN A 88 2.23 1.88 -22.77
C GLN A 88 2.45 0.37 -22.86
N LYS A 89 1.54 -0.33 -23.54
CA LYS A 89 1.66 -1.77 -23.74
C LYS A 89 2.65 -2.15 -24.84
N ARG A 90 2.73 -1.34 -25.90
CA ARG A 90 3.72 -1.52 -26.95
C ARG A 90 5.11 -1.17 -26.39
N ARG A 91 5.93 -2.20 -26.17
CA ARG A 91 7.25 -2.02 -25.58
C ARG A 91 8.21 -1.36 -26.55
N TYR A 92 8.82 -0.28 -26.14
CA TYR A 92 10.03 0.20 -26.78
C TYR A 92 11.16 -0.79 -26.54
N GLN A 93 11.90 -1.12 -27.60
CA GLN A 93 13.11 -1.94 -27.49
C GLN A 93 14.35 -1.10 -27.10
N SER A 94 14.22 0.21 -27.15
CA SER A 94 15.27 1.13 -26.75
C SER A 94 15.48 1.14 -25.23
N LYS A 95 16.75 1.22 -24.80
CA LYS A 95 17.11 1.42 -23.38
C LYS A 95 16.58 2.74 -22.80
N PHE A 96 16.17 3.68 -23.65
CA PHE A 96 15.58 4.97 -23.27
C PHE A 96 14.05 4.97 -23.33
N GLY A 97 13.46 3.89 -23.84
CA GLY A 97 11.99 3.78 -23.95
C GLY A 97 11.33 3.55 -22.59
N VAL A 98 10.43 4.45 -22.21
CA VAL A 98 9.67 4.33 -20.96
C VAL A 98 8.46 3.40 -21.20
N ASN A 99 8.54 2.18 -20.73
CA ASN A 99 7.45 1.20 -20.80
C ASN A 99 6.61 1.19 -19.53
N ASN A 100 7.26 1.35 -18.38
CA ASN A 100 6.65 1.41 -17.06
C ASN A 100 7.29 2.54 -16.25
N ILE A 101 6.58 2.99 -15.26
CA ILE A 101 7.12 3.74 -14.13
C ILE A 101 7.12 2.81 -12.93
N TYR A 102 8.26 2.71 -12.27
CA TYR A 102 8.47 1.96 -11.05
C TYR A 102 8.57 2.96 -9.88
N ILE A 103 7.81 2.74 -8.84
CA ILE A 103 7.75 3.63 -7.68
C ILE A 103 7.98 2.78 -6.43
N SER A 104 8.69 3.33 -5.46
CA SER A 104 8.79 2.75 -4.11
C SER A 104 8.56 3.82 -3.07
N HIS A 105 7.67 3.53 -2.13
CA HIS A 105 7.45 4.29 -0.90
C HIS A 105 8.02 3.49 0.27
N PHE A 106 8.69 4.18 1.18
CA PHE A 106 9.21 3.58 2.41
C PHE A 106 8.96 4.52 3.57
N ALA A 107 8.24 4.06 4.59
CA ALA A 107 7.99 4.78 5.81
C ALA A 107 8.41 3.98 7.04
N LEU A 108 8.80 4.69 8.11
CA LEU A 108 9.16 4.14 9.39
C LEU A 108 8.53 4.97 10.51
N THR A 109 7.86 4.29 11.43
CA THR A 109 7.36 4.81 12.69
C THR A 109 8.25 4.31 13.82
N ASP A 110 9.04 5.19 14.43
CA ASP A 110 9.75 4.94 15.69
C ASP A 110 8.83 5.36 16.84
N VAL A 111 8.18 4.38 17.47
CA VAL A 111 7.16 4.64 18.51
C VAL A 111 7.79 5.29 19.75
N ALA A 112 8.91 4.77 20.22
CA ALA A 112 9.61 5.29 21.40
C ALA A 112 10.23 6.67 21.13
N GLY A 113 10.80 6.87 19.93
CA GLY A 113 11.34 8.15 19.47
C GLY A 113 10.28 9.15 19.04
N ARG A 114 8.99 8.76 19.02
CA ARG A 114 7.84 9.57 18.56
C ARG A 114 8.09 10.23 17.20
N ARG A 115 8.68 9.48 16.29
CA ARG A 115 9.09 9.98 14.98
C ARG A 115 8.50 9.11 13.85
N TYR A 116 7.89 9.78 12.90
CA TYR A 116 7.54 9.23 11.60
C TYR A 116 8.42 9.86 10.53
N SER A 117 8.98 9.04 9.66
CA SER A 117 9.80 9.48 8.53
C SER A 117 9.52 8.60 7.32
N TYR A 118 9.67 9.17 6.12
CA TYR A 118 9.37 8.47 4.88
C TYR A 118 10.27 8.94 3.73
N SER A 119 10.36 8.12 2.71
CA SER A 119 11.02 8.45 1.44
C SER A 119 10.27 7.85 0.27
N GLU A 120 10.26 8.56 -0.85
CA GLU A 120 9.66 8.14 -2.10
C GLU A 120 10.73 8.11 -3.21
N LYS A 121 10.66 7.11 -4.08
CA LYS A 121 11.56 6.95 -5.23
C LYS A 121 10.75 6.56 -6.45
N SER A 122 11.18 7.03 -7.62
CA SER A 122 10.62 6.57 -8.91
C SER A 122 11.69 6.49 -9.96
N ASP A 123 11.53 5.55 -10.90
CA ASP A 123 12.43 5.35 -12.04
C ASP A 123 11.67 4.72 -13.22
N SER A 124 12.14 4.95 -14.42
CA SER A 124 11.61 4.36 -15.67
C SER A 124 12.11 2.93 -15.94
N GLY A 125 13.05 2.44 -15.14
CA GLY A 125 13.74 1.17 -15.35
C GLY A 125 14.88 1.26 -16.37
N ALA A 126 15.21 2.46 -16.87
CA ALA A 126 16.36 2.65 -17.73
C ALA A 126 17.64 2.21 -17.01
N TYR A 127 18.57 1.59 -17.74
CA TYR A 127 19.83 1.09 -17.21
C TYR A 127 19.73 0.09 -16.03
N GLY A 128 18.53 -0.41 -15.72
CA GLY A 128 18.30 -1.38 -14.65
C GLY A 128 18.28 -0.82 -13.24
N PHE A 129 18.12 0.50 -13.07
CA PHE A 129 17.95 1.13 -11.75
C PHE A 129 16.62 0.75 -11.08
N ALA A 130 15.61 0.37 -11.86
CA ALA A 130 14.36 -0.21 -11.36
C ALA A 130 13.87 -1.31 -12.30
N GLY A 131 12.99 -2.16 -11.78
CA GLY A 131 12.39 -3.22 -12.58
C GLY A 131 11.50 -4.15 -11.78
N ALA A 132 10.83 -5.06 -12.51
CA ALA A 132 10.06 -6.16 -11.96
C ALA A 132 10.18 -7.38 -12.87
N ASP A 133 10.41 -8.57 -12.31
CA ASP A 133 10.59 -9.81 -13.06
C ASP A 133 9.25 -10.56 -13.20
N ALA A 134 8.91 -10.99 -14.43
CA ALA A 134 7.67 -11.71 -14.72
C ALA A 134 7.75 -13.24 -14.45
N ARG A 135 8.90 -13.77 -14.07
CA ARG A 135 9.15 -15.22 -13.88
C ARG A 135 9.48 -15.59 -12.44
N ARG A 136 9.73 -14.60 -11.59
CA ARG A 136 10.05 -14.79 -10.17
C ARG A 136 9.67 -13.55 -9.37
N LEU A 137 9.49 -13.69 -8.07
CA LEU A 137 9.29 -12.57 -7.17
C LEU A 137 10.59 -11.78 -7.06
N LYS A 138 10.67 -10.71 -7.84
CA LYS A 138 11.73 -9.72 -7.77
C LYS A 138 11.23 -8.39 -8.31
N VAL A 139 11.19 -7.37 -7.45
CA VAL A 139 10.88 -5.97 -7.80
C VAL A 139 11.90 -5.09 -7.11
N TRP A 140 12.37 -4.05 -7.79
CA TRP A 140 13.34 -3.13 -7.20
C TRP A 140 13.19 -1.73 -7.76
N VAL A 141 13.51 -0.74 -6.93
CA VAL A 141 13.68 0.67 -7.28
C VAL A 141 14.88 1.18 -6.50
N ASP A 142 15.99 1.46 -7.19
CA ASP A 142 17.28 1.80 -6.59
C ASP A 142 17.72 0.69 -5.60
N ARG A 143 17.92 1.01 -4.32
CA ARG A 143 18.30 0.06 -3.26
C ARG A 143 17.12 -0.61 -2.56
N ASN A 144 15.89 -0.20 -2.84
CA ASN A 144 14.71 -0.84 -2.32
C ASN A 144 14.38 -2.07 -3.16
N SER A 145 14.11 -3.21 -2.53
CA SER A 145 13.81 -4.44 -3.26
C SER A 145 12.99 -5.44 -2.45
N ILE A 146 12.23 -6.25 -3.18
CA ILE A 146 11.67 -7.52 -2.72
C ILE A 146 12.17 -8.61 -3.63
N GLU A 147 12.59 -9.74 -3.06
CA GLU A 147 12.94 -10.93 -3.82
C GLU A 147 12.78 -12.20 -2.99
N GLY A 148 12.64 -13.35 -3.64
CA GLY A 148 12.60 -14.64 -3.00
C GLY A 148 11.51 -15.57 -3.51
N LEU A 149 11.03 -16.43 -2.63
CA LEU A 149 9.89 -17.32 -2.85
C LEU A 149 8.66 -16.75 -2.14
N PRO A 150 7.44 -17.13 -2.58
CA PRO A 150 6.20 -16.64 -1.95
C PRO A 150 6.09 -16.92 -0.44
N ASP A 151 6.69 -17.99 0.04
CA ASP A 151 6.73 -18.38 1.45
C ASP A 151 7.93 -17.81 2.22
N ARG A 152 8.93 -17.26 1.52
CA ARG A 152 10.13 -16.65 2.11
C ARG A 152 10.60 -15.47 1.28
N ILE A 153 10.25 -14.28 1.70
CA ILE A 153 10.52 -13.02 1.02
C ILE A 153 11.67 -12.28 1.71
N HIS A 154 12.64 -11.82 0.94
CA HIS A 154 13.67 -10.89 1.39
C HIS A 154 13.25 -9.47 1.01
N LEU A 155 13.12 -8.61 2.01
CA LEU A 155 12.67 -7.23 1.88
C LEU A 155 13.80 -6.30 2.27
N ARG A 156 14.14 -5.36 1.40
CA ARG A 156 15.15 -4.31 1.66
C ARG A 156 14.60 -2.95 1.33
N ALA A 157 14.86 -2.00 2.22
CA ALA A 157 14.61 -0.58 1.97
C ALA A 157 15.76 0.26 2.48
N SER A 158 16.02 1.39 1.79
CA SER A 158 17.04 2.35 2.16
C SER A 158 16.59 3.75 1.75
N GLY A 159 16.63 4.69 2.68
CA GLY A 159 16.20 6.07 2.44
C GLY A 159 16.35 6.94 3.68
N GLU A 160 15.68 8.08 3.70
CA GLU A 160 15.67 8.98 4.86
C GLU A 160 15.24 8.30 6.17
N PRO A 161 14.23 7.39 6.18
CA PRO A 161 13.86 6.69 7.41
C PRO A 161 14.99 5.84 8.01
N GLY A 162 15.88 5.34 7.15
CA GLY A 162 16.97 4.45 7.52
C GLY A 162 17.17 3.31 6.53
N ASP A 163 17.82 2.24 7.01
CA ASP A 163 17.99 1.00 6.24
C ASP A 163 17.24 -0.15 6.93
N LEU A 164 16.42 -0.86 6.16
CA LEU A 164 15.66 -2.03 6.59
C LEU A 164 16.11 -3.25 5.77
N ASP A 165 16.42 -4.35 6.43
CA ASP A 165 16.75 -5.64 5.80
C ASP A 165 16.03 -6.75 6.58
N LEU A 166 14.97 -7.33 5.98
CA LEU A 166 14.12 -8.32 6.63
C LEU A 166 13.98 -9.58 5.79
N VAL A 167 13.94 -10.71 6.47
CA VAL A 167 13.43 -11.97 5.93
C VAL A 167 12.04 -12.21 6.51
N LEU A 168 11.06 -12.34 5.63
CA LEU A 168 9.66 -12.60 5.94
C LEU A 168 9.33 -14.05 5.60
N THR A 169 8.67 -14.75 6.53
CA THR A 169 8.23 -16.16 6.33
C THR A 169 6.72 -16.22 6.53
N SER A 170 5.99 -16.67 5.52
CA SER A 170 4.54 -16.84 5.62
C SER A 170 4.19 -17.99 6.57
N LEU A 171 3.29 -17.71 7.52
CA LEU A 171 2.81 -18.68 8.48
C LEU A 171 1.43 -19.23 8.11
N LYS A 172 0.75 -18.62 7.15
CA LYS A 172 -0.57 -18.99 6.64
C LYS A 172 -0.59 -19.00 5.12
N PRO A 173 -1.51 -19.74 4.48
CA PRO A 173 -1.75 -19.64 3.05
C PRO A 173 -2.16 -18.23 2.61
N ALA A 174 -2.03 -17.95 1.31
CA ALA A 174 -2.54 -16.72 0.72
C ALA A 174 -4.07 -16.62 0.85
N VAL A 175 -4.55 -15.44 1.23
CA VAL A 175 -5.96 -15.10 1.41
C VAL A 175 -6.44 -14.34 0.18
N LEU A 176 -7.39 -14.90 -0.55
CA LEU A 176 -7.94 -14.29 -1.77
C LEU A 176 -9.14 -13.43 -1.39
N HIS A 177 -9.07 -12.11 -1.59
CA HIS A 177 -10.13 -11.18 -1.22
C HIS A 177 -11.26 -11.15 -2.27
N GLY A 178 -12.46 -10.75 -1.84
CA GLY A 178 -13.64 -10.72 -2.69
C GLY A 178 -14.09 -12.11 -3.16
N ASP A 179 -14.48 -12.22 -4.43
CA ASP A 179 -14.82 -13.53 -5.04
C ASP A 179 -13.56 -14.19 -5.60
N LYS A 180 -12.89 -15.03 -4.79
CA LYS A 180 -11.68 -15.79 -5.17
C LYS A 180 -10.57 -14.93 -5.76
N GLY A 181 -10.40 -13.74 -5.18
CA GLY A 181 -9.40 -12.76 -5.58
C GLY A 181 -9.92 -11.65 -6.50
N TYR A 182 -11.11 -11.77 -7.08
CA TYR A 182 -11.76 -10.65 -7.75
C TYR A 182 -12.35 -9.70 -6.69
N SER A 183 -11.71 -8.56 -6.49
CA SER A 183 -12.10 -7.52 -5.54
C SER A 183 -12.66 -6.32 -6.28
N ARG A 184 -13.99 -6.19 -6.26
CA ARG A 184 -14.71 -5.06 -6.85
C ARG A 184 -14.50 -3.81 -5.99
N LYS A 185 -14.29 -2.66 -6.61
CA LYS A 185 -14.01 -1.39 -5.93
C LYS A 185 -15.13 -0.35 -6.10
N SER A 186 -16.14 -0.63 -6.92
CA SER A 186 -17.28 0.25 -7.14
C SER A 186 -18.52 -0.54 -7.52
N GLU A 187 -19.69 -0.11 -7.04
CA GLU A 187 -20.97 -0.66 -7.50
C GLU A 187 -21.31 -0.29 -8.94
N GLU A 188 -20.74 0.80 -9.47
CA GLU A 188 -21.09 1.32 -10.79
C GLU A 188 -20.56 0.45 -11.92
N SER A 189 -19.36 -0.13 -11.73
CA SER A 189 -18.73 -0.91 -12.80
C SER A 189 -18.06 -2.18 -12.26
N PRO A 190 -18.33 -3.34 -12.86
CA PRO A 190 -17.60 -4.56 -12.54
C PRO A 190 -16.13 -4.52 -13.01
N LEU A 191 -15.76 -3.57 -13.86
CA LEU A 191 -14.40 -3.39 -14.35
C LEU A 191 -13.54 -2.49 -13.43
N GLU A 192 -14.17 -1.80 -12.48
CA GLU A 192 -13.48 -1.10 -11.39
C GLU A 192 -13.16 -2.11 -10.29
N ALA A 193 -12.16 -2.94 -10.56
CA ALA A 193 -11.79 -4.08 -9.74
C ALA A 193 -10.29 -4.36 -9.83
N SER A 194 -9.81 -5.13 -8.88
CA SER A 194 -8.46 -5.68 -8.87
C SER A 194 -8.47 -7.19 -8.62
N LEU A 195 -7.43 -7.87 -9.05
CA LEU A 195 -7.06 -9.16 -8.49
C LEU A 195 -6.28 -8.89 -7.21
N TYR A 196 -6.84 -9.27 -6.06
CA TYR A 196 -6.34 -8.91 -4.74
C TYR A 196 -6.18 -10.12 -3.82
N TYR A 197 -5.00 -10.28 -3.23
CA TYR A 197 -4.75 -11.26 -2.19
C TYR A 197 -3.71 -10.75 -1.20
N SER A 198 -3.70 -11.38 -0.01
CA SER A 198 -2.77 -11.05 1.07
C SER A 198 -2.05 -12.28 1.62
N LEU A 199 -0.86 -12.05 2.19
CA LEU A 199 -0.25 -12.89 3.20
C LEU A 199 -0.38 -12.17 4.54
N THR A 200 -1.30 -12.63 5.38
CA THR A 200 -1.77 -11.87 6.55
C THR A 200 -0.95 -12.10 7.81
N ASP A 201 -0.15 -13.18 7.87
CA ASP A 201 0.71 -13.50 9.01
C ASP A 201 2.12 -13.86 8.51
N LEU A 202 2.98 -12.84 8.36
CA LEU A 202 4.37 -12.98 7.98
C LEU A 202 5.26 -12.78 9.21
N ARG A 203 5.93 -13.84 9.65
CA ARG A 203 6.98 -13.71 10.65
C ARG A 203 8.20 -13.01 10.04
N SER A 204 8.61 -11.91 10.67
CA SER A 204 9.67 -11.02 10.20
C SER A 204 10.87 -11.06 11.14
N ARG A 205 12.09 -11.12 10.57
CA ARG A 205 13.35 -11.01 11.31
C ARG A 205 14.39 -10.32 10.45
N GLY A 206 15.25 -9.53 11.07
CA GLY A 206 16.34 -8.88 10.37
C GLY A 206 16.91 -7.69 11.13
N THR A 207 17.33 -6.67 10.41
CA THR A 207 17.98 -5.50 10.97
C THR A 207 17.29 -4.22 10.50
N LEU A 208 17.25 -3.25 11.41
CA LEU A 208 16.81 -1.88 11.16
C LEU A 208 17.91 -0.91 11.60
N LYS A 209 18.33 -0.01 10.70
CA LYS A 209 19.23 1.10 11.04
C LYS A 209 18.46 2.40 10.93
N THR A 210 18.31 3.12 12.03
CA THR A 210 17.62 4.41 12.07
C THR A 210 18.19 5.28 13.19
N GLY A 211 18.17 6.60 13.03
CA GLY A 211 18.70 7.54 14.03
C GLY A 211 20.16 7.29 14.42
N GLY A 212 20.99 6.78 13.49
CA GLY A 212 22.41 6.45 13.73
C GLY A 212 22.63 5.17 14.53
N LYS A 213 21.58 4.41 14.86
CA LYS A 213 21.63 3.15 15.62
C LYS A 213 21.26 1.97 14.74
N SER A 214 21.71 0.78 15.10
CA SER A 214 21.34 -0.50 14.46
C SER A 214 20.63 -1.38 15.47
N PHE A 215 19.51 -1.98 15.04
CA PHE A 215 18.67 -2.84 15.87
C PHE A 215 18.51 -4.19 15.18
N ASP A 216 18.71 -5.28 15.90
CA ASP A 216 18.21 -6.58 15.51
C ASP A 216 16.72 -6.61 15.86
N VAL A 217 15.88 -6.87 14.87
CA VAL A 217 14.43 -6.77 15.03
C VAL A 217 13.72 -8.06 14.65
N ALA A 218 12.63 -8.31 15.35
CA ALA A 218 11.70 -9.39 15.02
C ALA A 218 10.25 -8.91 15.19
N GLY A 219 9.31 -9.52 14.46
CA GLY A 219 7.91 -9.12 14.57
C GLY A 219 7.04 -9.82 13.55
N LYS A 220 5.93 -9.16 13.22
CA LYS A 220 4.97 -9.61 12.23
C LYS A 220 4.79 -8.57 11.15
N SER A 221 4.57 -9.05 9.93
CA SER A 221 4.26 -8.22 8.78
C SER A 221 3.01 -8.71 8.06
N TRP A 222 2.49 -7.84 7.23
CA TRP A 222 1.40 -8.04 6.30
C TRP A 222 1.90 -7.79 4.89
N PHE A 223 1.38 -8.50 3.92
CA PHE A 223 1.64 -8.27 2.50
C PHE A 223 0.35 -8.25 1.71
N ASP A 224 0.16 -7.21 0.91
CA ASP A 224 -0.91 -7.09 -0.08
C ASP A 224 -0.35 -7.09 -1.48
N ARG A 225 -1.03 -7.79 -2.35
CA ARG A 225 -0.77 -7.81 -3.78
C ARG A 225 -2.04 -7.46 -4.53
N GLU A 226 -2.00 -6.37 -5.29
CA GLU A 226 -3.08 -6.02 -6.19
C GLU A 226 -2.61 -5.85 -7.63
N ILE A 227 -3.45 -6.27 -8.57
CA ILE A 227 -3.22 -6.25 -10.01
C ILE A 227 -4.49 -5.72 -10.67
N SER A 228 -4.39 -4.63 -11.45
CA SER A 228 -5.57 -4.01 -12.06
C SER A 228 -5.29 -3.39 -13.43
N ALA A 229 -6.37 -3.02 -14.14
CA ALA A 229 -6.29 -2.18 -15.33
C ALA A 229 -6.07 -0.69 -15.00
N GLY A 230 -6.09 -0.33 -13.70
CA GLY A 230 -5.96 1.06 -13.26
C GLY A 230 -7.21 1.90 -13.54
N ARG A 231 -8.38 1.27 -13.61
CA ARG A 231 -9.66 1.99 -13.68
C ARG A 231 -9.98 2.57 -12.31
N LYS A 232 -10.42 3.81 -12.31
CA LYS A 232 -10.86 4.52 -11.11
C LYS A 232 -12.23 5.13 -11.39
N GLY A 233 -13.18 4.88 -10.50
CA GLY A 233 -14.51 5.44 -10.58
C GLY A 233 -14.51 6.97 -10.45
N TRP A 234 -15.38 7.63 -11.18
CA TRP A 234 -15.50 9.09 -11.09
C TRP A 234 -16.08 9.55 -9.74
N LYS A 235 -16.83 8.68 -9.06
CA LYS A 235 -17.38 8.94 -7.72
C LYS A 235 -16.34 8.74 -6.62
N GLU A 236 -15.33 7.92 -6.83
CA GLU A 236 -14.34 7.61 -5.81
C GLU A 236 -13.61 8.88 -5.36
N LYS A 237 -13.65 9.13 -4.06
CA LYS A 237 -12.83 10.13 -3.39
C LYS A 237 -11.52 9.52 -2.90
N GLY A 238 -11.61 8.35 -2.27
CA GLY A 238 -10.49 7.62 -1.67
C GLY A 238 -11.00 6.42 -0.88
N TRP A 239 -10.11 5.83 -0.10
CA TRP A 239 -10.45 4.68 0.74
C TRP A 239 -9.84 4.81 2.14
N ASP A 240 -10.42 4.04 3.06
CA ASP A 240 -9.84 3.70 4.35
C ASP A 240 -9.59 2.20 4.35
N TRP A 241 -8.36 1.77 4.52
CA TRP A 241 -7.96 0.36 4.56
C TRP A 241 -7.37 0.02 5.93
N PHE A 242 -7.59 -1.22 6.37
CA PHE A 242 -7.10 -1.74 7.65
C PHE A 242 -6.59 -3.17 7.46
N GLY A 243 -5.34 -3.43 7.84
CA GLY A 243 -4.79 -4.76 8.08
C GLY A 243 -4.61 -4.97 9.58
N ILE A 244 -5.36 -5.89 10.18
CA ILE A 244 -5.41 -6.11 11.62
C ILE A 244 -4.89 -7.52 11.91
N GLN A 245 -3.94 -7.63 12.84
CA GLN A 245 -3.41 -8.89 13.34
C GLN A 245 -3.73 -8.99 14.84
N LEU A 246 -4.61 -9.93 15.21
CA LEU A 246 -5.05 -10.12 16.59
C LEU A 246 -4.11 -11.07 17.34
N ASP A 247 -4.01 -10.88 18.67
CA ASP A 247 -3.15 -11.70 19.54
C ASP A 247 -3.66 -13.15 19.69
N ASP A 248 -4.91 -13.41 19.34
CA ASP A 248 -5.49 -14.77 19.32
C ASP A 248 -5.17 -15.55 18.03
N GLY A 249 -4.47 -14.91 17.10
CA GLY A 249 -4.02 -15.49 15.84
C GLY A 249 -5.02 -15.39 14.70
N ARG A 250 -6.07 -14.55 14.81
CA ARG A 250 -6.94 -14.15 13.71
C ARG A 250 -6.41 -12.88 13.05
N GLU A 251 -6.69 -12.71 11.76
CA GLU A 251 -6.43 -11.47 11.06
C GLU A 251 -7.67 -10.97 10.35
N ILE A 252 -7.73 -9.66 10.14
CA ILE A 252 -8.87 -9.01 9.49
C ILE A 252 -8.33 -7.97 8.50
N MET A 253 -8.75 -8.05 7.26
CA MET A 253 -8.64 -6.97 6.30
C MET A 253 -10.00 -6.31 6.14
N LEU A 254 -10.07 -4.98 6.21
CA LEU A 254 -11.28 -4.21 5.91
C LEU A 254 -10.92 -3.02 5.04
N TYR A 255 -11.81 -2.65 4.12
CA TYR A 255 -11.72 -1.37 3.45
C TYR A 255 -13.10 -0.73 3.24
N LEU A 256 -13.12 0.60 3.30
CA LEU A 256 -14.26 1.44 2.95
C LEU A 256 -13.88 2.28 1.74
N MET A 257 -14.57 2.09 0.63
CA MET A 257 -14.48 2.98 -0.54
C MET A 257 -15.38 4.18 -0.30
N ARG A 258 -14.79 5.38 -0.27
CA ARG A 258 -15.52 6.63 0.01
C ARG A 258 -15.82 7.37 -1.28
N ASN A 259 -17.08 7.74 -1.45
CA ASN A 259 -17.56 8.54 -2.57
C ASN A 259 -17.36 10.04 -2.32
N ARG A 260 -17.33 10.84 -3.39
CA ARG A 260 -17.19 12.31 -3.32
C ARG A 260 -18.36 13.00 -2.63
N ASP A 261 -19.53 12.38 -2.63
CA ASP A 261 -20.73 12.86 -1.93
C ASP A 261 -20.75 12.51 -0.43
N GLY A 262 -19.70 11.84 0.07
CA GLY A 262 -19.55 11.42 1.46
C GLY A 262 -20.19 10.07 1.80
N THR A 263 -20.83 9.41 0.84
CA THR A 263 -21.37 8.06 1.04
C THR A 263 -20.25 7.00 0.97
N ILE A 264 -20.54 5.82 1.56
CA ILE A 264 -19.69 4.64 1.42
C ILE A 264 -20.23 3.78 0.29
N ASP A 265 -19.36 3.42 -0.67
CA ASP A 265 -19.71 2.53 -1.75
C ASP A 265 -19.95 1.12 -1.22
N ARG A 266 -21.01 0.46 -1.68
CA ARG A 266 -21.40 -0.87 -1.20
C ARG A 266 -20.42 -1.99 -1.63
N SER A 267 -19.50 -1.71 -2.53
CA SER A 267 -18.37 -2.62 -2.82
C SER A 267 -17.34 -2.69 -1.68
N SER A 268 -17.45 -1.79 -0.69
CA SER A 268 -16.65 -1.86 0.54
C SER A 268 -16.82 -3.21 1.21
N SER A 269 -15.73 -3.81 1.64
CA SER A 269 -15.75 -5.18 2.11
C SER A 269 -14.54 -5.53 2.97
N GLY A 270 -14.45 -6.76 3.39
CA GLY A 270 -13.32 -7.26 4.14
C GLY A 270 -13.16 -8.77 4.04
N THR A 271 -12.23 -9.27 4.82
CA THR A 271 -11.97 -10.70 4.98
C THR A 271 -11.53 -10.97 6.42
N LEU A 272 -12.18 -11.91 7.08
CA LEU A 272 -11.74 -12.44 8.35
C LEU A 272 -10.97 -13.74 8.12
N VAL A 273 -9.77 -13.83 8.67
CA VAL A 273 -8.90 -14.99 8.61
C VAL A 273 -8.81 -15.64 9.98
N GLN A 274 -9.10 -16.92 10.06
CA GLN A 274 -9.04 -17.71 11.29
C GLN A 274 -7.59 -18.12 11.60
N LYS A 275 -7.36 -18.57 12.83
CA LYS A 275 -6.04 -19.02 13.29
C LYS A 275 -5.45 -20.14 12.44
N ASP A 276 -6.30 -21.02 11.90
CA ASP A 276 -5.90 -22.14 11.04
C ASP A 276 -5.66 -21.74 9.57
N GLY A 277 -5.85 -20.47 9.23
CA GLY A 277 -5.70 -19.91 7.87
C GLY A 277 -6.95 -20.03 7.01
N SER A 278 -8.03 -20.66 7.48
CA SER A 278 -9.33 -20.57 6.83
C SER A 278 -9.85 -19.14 6.88
N TYR A 279 -10.62 -18.71 5.88
CA TYR A 279 -11.09 -17.34 5.84
C TYR A 279 -12.48 -17.22 5.19
N ARG A 280 -13.17 -16.15 5.51
CA ARG A 280 -14.43 -15.78 4.88
C ARG A 280 -14.46 -14.31 4.48
N HIS A 281 -15.11 -14.05 3.38
CA HIS A 281 -15.41 -12.69 2.94
C HIS A 281 -16.42 -12.01 3.87
N LEU A 282 -16.24 -10.71 4.10
CA LEU A 282 -17.14 -9.83 4.83
C LEU A 282 -17.72 -8.80 3.86
N SER A 283 -19.03 -8.77 3.70
CA SER A 283 -19.74 -7.69 3.04
C SER A 283 -19.82 -6.46 3.94
N LEU A 284 -20.20 -5.32 3.40
CA LEU A 284 -20.38 -4.09 4.19
C LEU A 284 -21.43 -4.26 5.31
N ASP A 285 -22.36 -5.20 5.17
CA ASP A 285 -23.40 -5.46 6.18
C ASP A 285 -22.91 -6.36 7.35
N ASP A 286 -21.73 -7.00 7.21
CA ASP A 286 -21.13 -7.88 8.23
C ASP A 286 -20.34 -7.13 9.30
N PHE A 287 -19.98 -5.86 9.06
CA PHE A 287 -19.17 -5.07 9.99
C PHE A 287 -19.58 -3.61 10.02
N THR A 288 -19.16 -2.92 11.07
CA THR A 288 -19.25 -1.45 11.13
C THR A 288 -17.90 -0.86 11.50
N ILE A 289 -17.56 0.28 10.89
CA ILE A 289 -16.41 1.10 11.25
C ILE A 289 -16.94 2.49 11.61
N HIS A 290 -16.71 2.90 12.85
CA HIS A 290 -17.05 4.23 13.31
C HIS A 290 -15.78 5.01 13.63
N ALA A 291 -15.47 5.99 12.77
CA ALA A 291 -14.34 6.89 12.95
C ALA A 291 -14.67 8.00 13.94
N SER A 292 -13.70 8.39 14.78
CA SER A 292 -13.88 9.46 15.77
C SER A 292 -12.57 10.19 16.08
N GLY A 293 -12.70 11.38 16.63
CA GLY A 293 -11.57 12.30 16.81
C GLY A 293 -11.07 12.83 15.46
N GLU A 294 -10.15 13.76 15.52
CA GLU A 294 -9.56 14.38 14.32
C GLU A 294 -8.07 14.64 14.56
N TYR A 295 -7.25 14.27 13.59
CA TYR A 295 -5.88 14.73 13.45
C TYR A 295 -5.80 15.65 12.23
N ARG A 296 -5.33 16.87 12.41
CA ARG A 296 -5.08 17.80 11.32
C ARG A 296 -3.59 17.87 11.01
N SER A 297 -3.23 17.53 9.78
CA SER A 297 -1.85 17.66 9.33
C SER A 297 -1.38 19.11 9.34
N ALA A 298 -0.22 19.35 9.93
CA ALA A 298 0.43 20.66 9.89
C ALA A 298 1.05 20.95 8.51
N ARG A 299 1.25 19.91 7.68
CA ARG A 299 1.92 20.01 6.38
C ARG A 299 0.96 20.24 5.23
N THR A 300 -0.15 19.51 5.19
CA THR A 300 -1.13 19.54 4.09
C THR A 300 -2.45 20.19 4.49
N ALA A 301 -2.69 20.40 5.79
CA ALA A 301 -3.95 20.78 6.39
C ALA A 301 -5.07 19.73 6.24
N ALA A 302 -4.78 18.55 5.69
CA ALA A 302 -5.71 17.44 5.63
C ALA A 302 -6.18 17.03 7.03
N ARG A 303 -7.41 16.55 7.12
CA ARG A 303 -8.05 16.16 8.37
C ARG A 303 -8.36 14.67 8.32
N TYR A 304 -7.69 13.91 9.15
CA TYR A 304 -7.83 12.46 9.26
C TYR A 304 -8.59 12.07 10.53
N PRO A 305 -9.36 10.99 10.53
CA PRO A 305 -9.83 10.36 11.76
C PRO A 305 -8.66 10.01 12.68
N ALA A 306 -8.87 10.12 13.99
CA ALA A 306 -7.82 9.87 14.98
C ALA A 306 -7.95 8.51 15.68
N ARG A 307 -9.06 7.80 15.49
CA ARG A 307 -9.32 6.45 16.03
C ARG A 307 -10.56 5.84 15.38
N TRP A 308 -10.70 4.50 15.47
CA TRP A 308 -11.84 3.76 14.90
C TRP A 308 -12.36 2.74 15.89
N GLU A 309 -13.68 2.60 15.96
CA GLU A 309 -14.38 1.46 16.55
C GLU A 309 -14.82 0.56 15.41
N ILE A 310 -14.41 -0.72 15.47
CA ILE A 310 -14.74 -1.74 14.49
C ILE A 310 -15.55 -2.82 15.19
N ARG A 311 -16.70 -3.20 14.62
CA ARG A 311 -17.53 -4.28 15.15
C ARG A 311 -17.78 -5.30 14.06
N ILE A 312 -17.64 -6.58 14.41
CA ILE A 312 -18.02 -7.73 13.58
C ILE A 312 -18.91 -8.62 14.46
N PRO A 313 -20.24 -8.38 14.45
CA PRO A 313 -21.17 -9.01 15.40
C PRO A 313 -21.18 -10.54 15.34
N SER A 314 -21.09 -11.13 14.14
CA SER A 314 -21.04 -12.59 13.94
C SER A 314 -19.85 -13.27 14.63
N GLU A 315 -18.79 -12.52 14.94
CA GLU A 315 -17.57 -13.00 15.61
C GLU A 315 -17.48 -12.53 17.07
N GLY A 316 -18.45 -11.77 17.55
CA GLY A 316 -18.40 -11.13 18.86
C GLY A 316 -17.25 -10.13 19.01
N LEU A 317 -16.73 -9.61 17.90
CA LEU A 317 -15.60 -8.67 17.91
C LEU A 317 -16.09 -7.24 18.06
N GLN A 318 -15.49 -6.55 19.04
CA GLN A 318 -15.58 -5.10 19.23
C GLN A 318 -14.16 -4.59 19.50
N LEU A 319 -13.59 -3.91 18.52
CA LEU A 319 -12.19 -3.49 18.49
C LEU A 319 -12.10 -1.97 18.43
N ARG A 320 -11.07 -1.41 19.08
CA ARG A 320 -10.66 -0.02 18.91
C ARG A 320 -9.29 -0.01 18.25
N VAL A 321 -9.18 0.62 17.10
CA VAL A 321 -7.93 0.85 16.39
C VAL A 321 -7.45 2.27 16.73
N ILE A 322 -6.24 2.37 17.27
CA ILE A 322 -5.69 3.61 17.82
C ILE A 322 -4.28 3.81 17.26
N PRO A 323 -4.03 4.91 16.51
CA PRO A 323 -2.69 5.23 16.02
C PRO A 323 -1.64 5.27 17.14
N LEU A 324 -0.49 4.64 16.93
CA LEU A 324 0.64 4.74 17.86
C LEU A 324 1.28 6.14 17.85
N LEU A 325 1.23 6.81 16.70
CA LEU A 325 1.49 8.24 16.52
C LEU A 325 0.37 8.84 15.68
N GLN A 326 0.00 10.09 15.94
CA GLN A 326 -1.03 10.76 15.13
C GLN A 326 -0.46 11.26 13.79
N ASP A 327 0.75 11.82 13.78
CA ASP A 327 1.42 12.28 12.57
C ASP A 327 2.14 11.12 11.88
N GLN A 328 1.40 10.44 10.99
CA GLN A 328 1.93 9.40 10.11
C GLN A 328 1.50 9.66 8.66
N GLU A 329 1.51 10.94 8.27
CA GLU A 329 1.15 11.34 6.91
C GLU A 329 2.34 11.19 5.96
N PHE A 330 2.12 10.47 4.87
CA PHE A 330 3.06 10.30 3.77
C PHE A 330 2.73 11.29 2.65
N ILE A 331 3.65 12.17 2.30
CA ILE A 331 3.47 13.15 1.21
C ILE A 331 4.26 12.67 -0.01
N ALA A 332 3.55 12.08 -0.98
CA ALA A 332 4.10 11.43 -2.17
C ALA A 332 3.94 12.30 -3.43
N THR A 333 4.15 13.62 -3.30
CA THR A 333 3.90 14.57 -4.39
C THR A 333 4.89 14.44 -5.55
N ARG A 334 6.07 13.84 -5.34
CA ARG A 334 7.08 13.63 -6.39
C ARG A 334 6.89 12.35 -7.19
N THR A 335 6.07 11.42 -6.70
CA THR A 335 5.85 10.10 -7.31
C THR A 335 4.41 9.89 -7.75
N THR A 336 3.45 9.80 -6.81
CA THR A 336 2.04 9.54 -7.09
C THR A 336 1.20 10.82 -7.18
N GLY A 337 1.76 11.97 -6.77
CA GLY A 337 1.09 13.27 -6.85
C GLY A 337 0.04 13.50 -5.75
N ASN A 338 0.01 12.66 -4.72
CA ASN A 338 -0.96 12.72 -3.62
C ASN A 338 -0.27 12.72 -2.26
N TYR A 339 -1.09 12.77 -1.21
CA TYR A 339 -0.71 12.47 0.16
C TYR A 339 -1.75 11.53 0.77
N TYR A 340 -1.34 10.76 1.73
CA TYR A 340 -2.17 9.80 2.44
C TYR A 340 -1.64 9.59 3.85
N TRP A 341 -2.50 9.17 4.77
CA TRP A 341 -2.08 8.80 6.10
C TRP A 341 -1.82 7.29 6.12
N GLU A 342 -0.63 6.89 6.57
CA GLU A 342 -0.15 5.51 6.54
C GLU A 342 0.44 5.18 7.90
N GLY A 343 -0.33 4.46 8.74
CA GLY A 343 0.00 4.44 10.13
C GLY A 343 -0.09 3.12 10.87
N SER A 344 0.95 2.92 11.68
CA SER A 344 1.05 1.88 12.69
C SER A 344 0.08 2.17 13.84
N CYS A 345 -0.76 1.17 14.20
CA CYS A 345 -1.83 1.28 15.18
C CYS A 345 -1.79 0.13 16.19
N GLY A 346 -2.20 0.44 17.43
CA GLY A 346 -2.56 -0.55 18.42
C GLY A 346 -4.02 -0.96 18.29
N VAL A 347 -4.35 -2.18 18.72
CA VAL A 347 -5.72 -2.69 18.79
C VAL A 347 -6.07 -3.07 20.21
N GLU A 348 -7.20 -2.57 20.69
CA GLU A 348 -7.79 -2.88 22.00
C GLU A 348 -9.23 -3.35 21.83
N GLY A 349 -9.80 -3.94 22.86
CA GLY A 349 -11.22 -4.35 22.91
C GLY A 349 -11.38 -5.79 23.31
N THR A 350 -12.26 -6.53 22.64
CA THR A 350 -12.52 -7.96 22.94
C THR A 350 -11.26 -8.82 22.76
N VAL A 351 -10.41 -8.45 21.82
CA VAL A 351 -9.07 -9.02 21.62
C VAL A 351 -8.11 -7.87 21.37
N LYS A 352 -6.88 -7.99 21.87
CA LYS A 352 -5.79 -7.04 21.57
C LYS A 352 -5.07 -7.44 20.28
N GLY A 353 -4.23 -6.54 19.78
CA GLY A 353 -3.40 -6.81 18.60
C GLY A 353 -2.69 -5.57 18.08
N ARG A 354 -2.28 -5.67 16.81
CA ARG A 354 -1.70 -4.57 16.05
C ARG A 354 -2.45 -4.41 14.73
N ALA A 355 -2.43 -3.20 14.21
CA ALA A 355 -3.02 -2.90 12.92
C ALA A 355 -2.15 -1.90 12.14
N TYR A 356 -2.32 -1.91 10.86
CA TYR A 356 -1.90 -0.83 9.98
C TYR A 356 -3.15 -0.24 9.31
N ALA A 357 -3.21 1.07 9.17
CA ALA A 357 -4.32 1.74 8.50
C ALA A 357 -3.80 2.70 7.43
N GLU A 358 -4.41 2.68 6.27
CA GLU A 358 -4.14 3.59 5.15
C GLU A 358 -5.40 4.40 4.85
N LEU A 359 -5.25 5.73 4.76
CA LEU A 359 -6.33 6.67 4.53
C LEU A 359 -5.98 7.58 3.36
N THR A 360 -6.76 7.52 2.28
CA THR A 360 -6.52 8.34 1.09
C THR A 360 -7.67 9.30 0.82
N GLY A 361 -7.41 10.43 0.13
CA GLY A 361 -8.45 11.35 -0.32
C GLY A 361 -9.10 12.20 0.79
N TYR A 362 -8.36 12.58 1.80
CA TYR A 362 -8.77 13.48 2.88
C TYR A 362 -8.45 14.94 2.60
#